data_99c91ceac2e2f02b3214a880b2c355ac
#
_entry.id   99c91ceac2e2f02b3214a880b2c355ac
#
_cell.length_a   1.000
_cell.length_b   1.000
_cell.length_c   1.000
_cell.angle_alpha   90.00
_cell.angle_beta   90.00
_cell.angle_gamma   90.00
#
_symmetry.space_group_name_H-M   'P 1'
#
loop_
_entity.id
_entity.type
_entity.pdbx_description
1 polymer ?
#
loop_
_entity_poly.entity_id
_entity_poly.type
_entity_poly.pdbx_seq_one_letter_code
_entity_poly.pdbx_strand_id
1 'polypeptide(L)'
;MLLTYAAKNFIQYVQFGDNLPLHLFDIADQRLIKKKADQSGIKVEVGTRGLTLKNIQQYIIIASLFQSPFLRMVIDDGDYTPTENEVIAIIKKVLPLLKEKNIILAIENHDRFTAASLRKIILDTDPKLVGICLDTANSIGAGEGINEVLNILTPYTVNLHIKDIHIKRVSHKMGFTVEGTAAGDGMLNIAAIIHKLQPTGRCKTATLEVWSNPLNTAATSIKNEKKLVKKSIHYLKTYLS
;
A
#
# COMPACT_ATOMS: atom_id res chain seq x y z
N MET A 1 15.96 12.59 4.92
CA MET A 1 15.35 12.36 6.25
C MET A 1 14.65 11.00 6.35
N LEU A 2 13.73 10.62 5.45
CA LEU A 2 13.01 9.34 5.50
C LEU A 2 13.95 8.12 5.43
N LEU A 3 14.81 8.03 4.42
CA LEU A 3 15.77 6.92 4.26
C LEU A 3 16.71 6.79 5.47
N THR A 4 17.19 7.93 6.01
CA THR A 4 18.02 7.93 7.22
C THR A 4 17.28 7.40 8.45
N TYR A 5 15.98 7.70 8.56
CA TYR A 5 15.15 7.18 9.64
C TYR A 5 14.93 5.68 9.48
N ALA A 6 14.63 5.22 8.27
CA ALA A 6 14.45 3.81 7.96
C ALA A 6 15.72 3.01 8.29
N ALA A 7 16.89 3.45 7.82
CA ALA A 7 18.18 2.79 8.11
C ALA A 7 18.46 2.69 9.63
N LYS A 8 18.25 3.78 10.38
CA LYS A 8 18.44 3.80 11.83
C LYS A 8 17.51 2.84 12.59
N ASN A 9 16.37 2.49 11.99
CA ASN A 9 15.41 1.56 12.59
C ASN A 9 15.49 0.15 11.99
N PHE A 10 16.52 -0.13 11.18
CA PHE A 10 16.71 -1.43 10.50
C PHE A 10 15.54 -1.82 9.61
N ILE A 11 14.91 -0.83 8.97
CA ILE A 11 13.86 -1.01 7.96
C ILE A 11 14.53 -1.27 6.62
N GLN A 12 14.19 -2.37 5.97
CA GLN A 12 14.80 -2.78 4.70
C GLN A 12 14.12 -2.18 3.47
N TYR A 13 12.84 -1.84 3.57
CA TYR A 13 12.02 -1.36 2.46
C TYR A 13 11.39 -0.02 2.80
N VAL A 14 11.34 0.88 1.83
CA VAL A 14 10.59 2.13 1.91
C VAL A 14 9.73 2.24 0.65
N GLN A 15 8.43 2.39 0.84
CA GLN A 15 7.52 2.62 -0.27
C GLN A 15 7.29 4.12 -0.47
N PHE A 16 7.55 4.62 -1.69
CA PHE A 16 7.19 5.95 -2.12
C PHE A 16 5.81 5.90 -2.78
N GLY A 17 4.82 6.44 -2.11
CA GLY A 17 3.43 6.49 -2.58
C GLY A 17 3.06 7.84 -3.20
N ASP A 18 1.77 8.05 -3.34
CA ASP A 18 1.18 9.27 -3.91
C ASP A 18 1.41 10.53 -3.05
N ASN A 19 1.75 10.38 -1.77
CA ASN A 19 2.17 11.46 -0.88
C ASN A 19 3.60 11.98 -1.17
N LEU A 20 4.41 11.24 -1.91
CA LEU A 20 5.73 11.62 -2.42
C LEU A 20 5.81 11.24 -3.90
N PRO A 21 5.10 11.96 -4.78
CA PRO A 21 4.89 11.58 -6.17
C PRO A 21 6.18 11.66 -6.98
N LEU A 22 6.81 10.50 -7.22
CA LEU A 22 8.11 10.41 -7.90
C LEU A 22 8.12 11.00 -9.31
N HIS A 23 6.97 11.04 -9.99
CA HIS A 23 6.85 11.61 -11.34
C HIS A 23 7.04 13.13 -11.39
N LEU A 24 6.98 13.83 -10.26
CA LEU A 24 7.24 15.27 -10.17
C LEU A 24 8.73 15.58 -10.04
N PHE A 25 9.57 14.58 -9.76
CA PHE A 25 11.04 14.75 -9.75
C PHE A 25 11.59 14.49 -11.14
N ASP A 26 12.60 15.25 -11.54
CA ASP A 26 13.33 14.95 -12.77
C ASP A 26 14.13 13.64 -12.65
N ILE A 27 14.63 13.15 -13.78
CA ILE A 27 15.34 11.87 -13.84
C ILE A 27 16.65 11.88 -13.02
N ALA A 28 17.30 13.04 -12.90
CA ALA A 28 18.53 13.18 -12.12
C ALA A 28 18.23 13.06 -10.63
N ASP A 29 17.17 13.70 -10.16
CA ASP A 29 16.70 13.59 -8.78
C ASP A 29 16.21 12.18 -8.44
N GLN A 30 15.45 11.53 -9.34
CA GLN A 30 15.04 10.14 -9.15
C GLN A 30 16.27 9.22 -8.99
N ARG A 31 17.29 9.36 -9.85
CA ARG A 31 18.55 8.61 -9.73
C ARG A 31 19.31 8.93 -8.44
N LEU A 32 19.31 10.18 -8.01
CA LEU A 32 19.91 10.57 -6.72
C LEU A 32 19.21 9.93 -5.53
N ILE A 33 17.86 9.91 -5.54
CA ILE A 33 17.08 9.22 -4.51
C ILE A 33 17.42 7.73 -4.49
N LYS A 34 17.45 7.07 -5.66
CA LYS A 34 17.82 5.66 -5.79
C LYS A 34 19.22 5.40 -5.25
N LYS A 35 20.20 6.20 -5.65
CA LYS A 35 21.58 6.09 -5.16
C LYS A 35 21.67 6.21 -3.63
N LYS A 36 20.95 7.17 -3.03
CA LYS A 36 20.92 7.35 -1.58
C LYS A 36 20.27 6.17 -0.86
N ALA A 37 19.21 5.58 -1.44
CA ALA A 37 18.57 4.39 -0.91
C ALA A 37 19.55 3.21 -0.91
N ASP A 38 20.23 2.96 -2.04
CA ASP A 38 21.21 1.88 -2.18
C ASP A 38 22.37 2.03 -1.19
N GLN A 39 22.92 3.25 -1.05
CA GLN A 39 23.99 3.55 -0.08
C GLN A 39 23.54 3.32 1.37
N SER A 40 22.24 3.39 1.64
CA SER A 40 21.66 3.12 2.96
C SER A 40 21.22 1.67 3.15
N GLY A 41 21.42 0.79 2.16
CA GLY A 41 20.95 -0.59 2.16
C GLY A 41 19.45 -0.73 2.10
N ILE A 42 18.73 0.30 1.62
CA ILE A 42 17.26 0.34 1.56
C ILE A 42 16.79 0.04 0.14
N LYS A 43 15.86 -0.90 0.02
CA LYS A 43 15.13 -1.17 -1.20
C LYS A 43 13.91 -0.24 -1.30
N VAL A 44 13.69 0.31 -2.49
CA VAL A 44 12.55 1.21 -2.73
C VAL A 44 11.43 0.45 -3.41
N GLU A 45 10.25 0.58 -2.88
CA GLU A 45 9.00 0.18 -3.51
C GLU A 45 8.27 1.42 -4.02
N VAL A 46 7.56 1.29 -5.13
CA VAL A 46 6.94 2.43 -5.82
C VAL A 46 5.44 2.26 -5.84
N GLY A 47 4.74 3.32 -5.48
CA GLY A 47 3.28 3.41 -5.50
C GLY A 47 2.79 4.71 -6.14
N THR A 48 1.56 4.69 -6.62
CA THR A 48 0.85 5.86 -7.15
C THR A 48 -0.66 5.66 -7.06
N ARG A 49 -1.42 6.68 -7.47
CA ARG A 49 -2.87 6.62 -7.62
C ARG A 49 -3.32 7.17 -8.98
N GLY A 50 -4.57 6.85 -9.35
CA GLY A 50 -5.14 7.22 -10.64
C GLY A 50 -4.69 6.26 -11.75
N LEU A 51 -5.46 5.18 -11.98
CA LEU A 51 -5.15 4.15 -12.97
C LEU A 51 -5.55 4.61 -14.37
N THR A 52 -4.90 5.69 -14.87
CA THR A 52 -4.97 6.10 -16.28
C THR A 52 -3.85 5.43 -17.09
N LEU A 53 -4.05 5.24 -18.39
CA LEU A 53 -3.03 4.63 -19.24
C LEU A 53 -1.69 5.39 -19.18
N LYS A 54 -1.73 6.72 -19.21
CA LYS A 54 -0.55 7.58 -19.14
C LYS A 54 0.18 7.40 -17.79
N ASN A 55 -0.55 7.45 -16.69
CA ASN A 55 0.05 7.38 -15.35
C ASN A 55 0.69 6.01 -15.09
N ILE A 56 -0.04 4.92 -15.40
CA ILE A 56 0.49 3.57 -15.16
C ILE A 56 1.72 3.29 -16.01
N GLN A 57 1.77 3.71 -17.28
CA GLN A 57 2.95 3.56 -18.14
C GLN A 57 4.15 4.32 -17.56
N GLN A 58 3.96 5.56 -17.14
CA GLN A 58 5.00 6.38 -16.52
C GLN A 58 5.54 5.72 -15.25
N TYR A 59 4.66 5.23 -14.39
CA TYR A 59 5.07 4.64 -13.12
C TYR A 59 5.67 3.23 -13.25
N ILE A 60 5.34 2.46 -14.30
CA ILE A 60 6.07 1.21 -14.61
C ILE A 60 7.54 1.52 -14.92
N ILE A 61 7.83 2.60 -15.67
CA ILE A 61 9.21 3.02 -15.96
C ILE A 61 9.92 3.49 -14.68
N ILE A 62 9.24 4.27 -13.84
CA ILE A 62 9.78 4.71 -12.54
C ILE A 62 10.06 3.49 -11.64
N ALA A 63 9.12 2.56 -11.53
CA ALA A 63 9.30 1.34 -10.74
C ALA A 63 10.50 0.51 -11.24
N SER A 64 10.68 0.41 -12.56
CA SER A 64 11.85 -0.23 -13.16
C SER A 64 13.15 0.47 -12.78
N LEU A 65 13.22 1.82 -12.82
CA LEU A 65 14.38 2.60 -12.39
C LEU A 65 14.76 2.32 -10.93
N PHE A 66 13.77 2.23 -10.06
CA PHE A 66 13.97 1.93 -8.64
C PHE A 66 14.16 0.45 -8.33
N GLN A 67 14.04 -0.43 -9.34
CA GLN A 67 14.09 -1.90 -9.17
C GLN A 67 13.00 -2.39 -8.21
N SER A 68 11.85 -1.72 -8.19
CA SER A 68 10.69 -2.15 -7.43
C SER A 68 10.09 -3.42 -8.04
N PRO A 69 9.87 -4.49 -7.26
CA PRO A 69 9.33 -5.73 -7.80
C PRO A 69 7.85 -5.63 -8.18
N PHE A 70 7.18 -4.61 -7.70
CA PHE A 70 5.79 -4.31 -8.01
C PHE A 70 5.58 -2.80 -8.09
N LEU A 71 4.47 -2.42 -8.71
CA LEU A 71 3.91 -1.07 -8.69
C LEU A 71 2.60 -1.11 -7.90
N ARG A 72 2.57 -0.49 -6.71
CA ARG A 72 1.33 -0.29 -5.96
C ARG A 72 0.47 0.75 -6.67
N MET A 73 -0.82 0.46 -6.88
CA MET A 73 -1.75 1.31 -7.61
C MET A 73 -3.09 1.42 -6.88
N VAL A 74 -3.46 2.64 -6.47
CA VAL A 74 -4.85 2.98 -6.16
C VAL A 74 -5.56 3.34 -7.46
N ILE A 75 -6.71 2.73 -7.72
CA ILE A 75 -7.44 2.91 -9.00
C ILE A 75 -7.93 4.34 -9.16
N ASP A 76 -8.60 4.87 -8.15
CA ASP A 76 -9.26 6.17 -8.18
C ASP A 76 -8.29 7.32 -7.85
N ASP A 77 -8.59 8.52 -8.39
CA ASP A 77 -7.88 9.76 -8.05
C ASP A 77 -8.78 10.98 -8.25
N GLY A 78 -9.19 11.61 -7.17
CA GLY A 78 -10.16 12.70 -7.21
C GLY A 78 -11.46 12.29 -7.91
N ASP A 79 -11.84 13.04 -8.94
CA ASP A 79 -13.04 12.75 -9.73
C ASP A 79 -12.85 11.61 -10.76
N TYR A 80 -11.63 11.11 -10.93
CA TYR A 80 -11.36 9.97 -11.80
C TYR A 80 -11.73 8.66 -11.10
N THR A 81 -12.89 8.11 -11.46
CA THR A 81 -13.46 6.89 -10.87
C THR A 81 -13.87 5.90 -11.98
N PRO A 82 -12.91 5.21 -12.61
CA PRO A 82 -13.18 4.33 -13.73
C PRO A 82 -14.04 3.13 -13.34
N THR A 83 -14.83 2.64 -14.28
CA THR A 83 -15.58 1.38 -14.14
C THR A 83 -14.63 0.17 -14.12
N GLU A 84 -15.10 -0.96 -13.62
CA GLU A 84 -14.35 -2.22 -13.62
C GLU A 84 -13.87 -2.61 -15.03
N ASN A 85 -14.71 -2.46 -16.04
CA ASN A 85 -14.36 -2.78 -17.43
C ASN A 85 -13.27 -1.83 -18.00
N GLU A 86 -13.32 -0.55 -17.66
CA GLU A 86 -12.27 0.41 -18.05
C GLU A 86 -10.94 0.07 -17.38
N VAL A 87 -10.95 -0.29 -16.08
CA VAL A 87 -9.78 -0.77 -15.35
C VAL A 87 -9.16 -1.98 -16.06
N ILE A 88 -9.97 -3.00 -16.37
CA ILE A 88 -9.52 -4.21 -17.08
C ILE A 88 -8.92 -3.85 -18.44
N ALA A 89 -9.59 -2.97 -19.20
CA ALA A 89 -9.13 -2.55 -20.52
C ALA A 89 -7.77 -1.81 -20.47
N ILE A 90 -7.57 -0.95 -19.47
CA ILE A 90 -6.30 -0.24 -19.27
C ILE A 90 -5.19 -1.23 -18.87
N ILE A 91 -5.46 -2.12 -17.93
CA ILE A 91 -4.48 -3.10 -17.47
C ILE A 91 -4.01 -4.00 -18.63
N LYS A 92 -4.95 -4.51 -19.45
CA LYS A 92 -4.62 -5.32 -20.63
C LYS A 92 -3.64 -4.64 -21.59
N LYS A 93 -3.76 -3.32 -21.76
CA LYS A 93 -2.83 -2.54 -22.62
C LYS A 93 -1.41 -2.47 -22.08
N VAL A 94 -1.22 -2.59 -20.77
CA VAL A 94 0.12 -2.46 -20.15
C VAL A 94 0.73 -3.79 -19.74
N LEU A 95 0.03 -4.92 -19.88
CA LEU A 95 0.58 -6.26 -19.58
C LEU A 95 1.92 -6.54 -20.30
N PRO A 96 2.10 -6.20 -21.60
CA PRO A 96 3.39 -6.40 -22.26
C PRO A 96 4.53 -5.63 -21.59
N LEU A 97 4.28 -4.38 -21.17
CA LEU A 97 5.26 -3.54 -20.49
C LEU A 97 5.58 -4.05 -19.07
N LEU A 98 4.58 -4.47 -18.32
CA LEU A 98 4.76 -5.11 -17.01
C LEU A 98 5.64 -6.36 -17.11
N LYS A 99 5.38 -7.20 -18.11
CA LYS A 99 6.17 -8.42 -18.39
C LYS A 99 7.61 -8.07 -18.78
N GLU A 100 7.81 -7.11 -19.70
CA GLU A 100 9.13 -6.65 -20.14
C GLU A 100 9.97 -6.14 -18.96
N LYS A 101 9.36 -5.36 -18.06
CA LYS A 101 10.03 -4.78 -16.90
C LYS A 101 10.09 -5.70 -15.69
N ASN A 102 9.48 -6.90 -15.75
CA ASN A 102 9.36 -7.84 -14.65
C ASN A 102 8.76 -7.22 -13.38
N ILE A 103 7.67 -6.47 -13.56
CA ILE A 103 6.97 -5.74 -12.49
C ILE A 103 5.56 -6.30 -12.37
N ILE A 104 5.12 -6.55 -11.13
CA ILE A 104 3.73 -6.91 -10.82
C ILE A 104 2.94 -5.62 -10.55
N LEU A 105 1.79 -5.46 -11.19
CA LEU A 105 0.84 -4.43 -10.82
C LEU A 105 0.10 -4.88 -9.55
N ALA A 106 0.33 -4.21 -8.43
CA ALA A 106 -0.30 -4.48 -7.15
C ALA A 106 -1.44 -3.47 -6.90
N ILE A 107 -2.67 -3.85 -7.24
CA ILE A 107 -3.85 -3.00 -7.02
C ILE A 107 -4.16 -3.00 -5.53
N GLU A 108 -4.30 -1.82 -4.94
CA GLU A 108 -4.71 -1.70 -3.54
C GLU A 108 -6.23 -1.82 -3.41
N ASN A 109 -6.67 -2.60 -2.42
CA ASN A 109 -8.07 -2.57 -2.01
C ASN A 109 -8.32 -1.23 -1.31
N HIS A 110 -9.02 -0.35 -2.00
CA HIS A 110 -9.28 1.01 -1.56
C HIS A 110 -10.74 1.39 -1.82
N ASP A 111 -11.43 1.77 -0.76
CA ASP A 111 -12.80 2.30 -0.73
C ASP A 111 -13.81 1.51 -1.60
N ARG A 112 -14.05 1.96 -2.82
CA ARG A 112 -15.18 1.63 -3.66
C ARG A 112 -15.24 0.19 -4.19
N PHE A 113 -14.08 -0.41 -4.48
CA PHE A 113 -14.04 -1.76 -5.05
C PHE A 113 -14.11 -2.83 -3.98
N THR A 114 -15.08 -3.74 -4.11
CA THR A 114 -15.16 -4.92 -3.25
C THR A 114 -14.03 -5.91 -3.56
N ALA A 115 -13.72 -6.77 -2.61
CA ALA A 115 -12.76 -7.85 -2.80
C ALA A 115 -13.14 -8.76 -3.97
N ALA A 116 -14.44 -9.00 -4.17
CA ALA A 116 -14.95 -9.77 -5.32
C ALA A 116 -14.67 -9.06 -6.65
N SER A 117 -14.90 -7.74 -6.76
CA SER A 117 -14.57 -6.94 -7.94
C SER A 117 -13.07 -6.96 -8.23
N LEU A 118 -12.24 -6.76 -7.22
CA LEU A 118 -10.78 -6.80 -7.37
C LEU A 118 -10.29 -8.18 -7.84
N ARG A 119 -10.83 -9.26 -7.25
CA ARG A 119 -10.54 -10.62 -7.73
C ARG A 119 -10.92 -10.80 -9.20
N LYS A 120 -12.10 -10.31 -9.61
CA LYS A 120 -12.55 -10.39 -11.01
C LYS A 120 -11.59 -9.62 -11.93
N ILE A 121 -11.18 -8.39 -11.59
CA ILE A 121 -10.20 -7.61 -12.37
C ILE A 121 -8.91 -8.43 -12.58
N ILE A 122 -8.40 -9.10 -11.53
CA ILE A 122 -7.19 -9.91 -11.63
C ILE A 122 -7.39 -11.10 -12.57
N LEU A 123 -8.50 -11.83 -12.43
CA LEU A 123 -8.78 -13.02 -13.23
C LEU A 123 -9.06 -12.69 -14.70
N ASP A 124 -9.68 -11.55 -14.99
CA ASP A 124 -9.97 -11.09 -16.34
C ASP A 124 -8.76 -10.44 -17.04
N THR A 125 -7.64 -10.29 -16.30
CA THR A 125 -6.38 -9.75 -16.84
C THR A 125 -5.28 -10.83 -16.86
N ASP A 126 -4.30 -10.77 -15.97
CA ASP A 126 -3.25 -11.80 -15.83
C ASP A 126 -2.88 -11.98 -14.35
N PRO A 127 -3.31 -13.05 -13.67
CA PRO A 127 -3.01 -13.26 -12.25
C PRO A 127 -1.51 -13.40 -11.92
N LYS A 128 -0.63 -13.57 -12.90
CA LYS A 128 0.83 -13.60 -12.67
C LYS A 128 1.41 -12.19 -12.62
N LEU A 129 0.89 -11.27 -13.43
CA LEU A 129 1.36 -9.89 -13.58
C LEU A 129 0.52 -8.88 -12.80
N VAL A 130 -0.67 -9.28 -12.36
CA VAL A 130 -1.59 -8.44 -11.57
C VAL A 130 -1.85 -9.13 -10.24
N GLY A 131 -1.75 -8.39 -9.17
CA GLY A 131 -1.97 -8.86 -7.80
C GLY A 131 -2.56 -7.77 -6.93
N ILE A 132 -2.53 -7.98 -5.62
CA ILE A 132 -3.09 -7.09 -4.61
C ILE A 132 -1.98 -6.52 -3.72
N CYS A 133 -2.03 -5.22 -3.49
CA CYS A 133 -1.51 -4.59 -2.30
C CYS A 133 -2.65 -4.60 -1.28
N LEU A 134 -2.62 -5.54 -0.34
CA LEU A 134 -3.71 -5.72 0.62
C LEU A 134 -3.56 -4.71 1.76
N ASP A 135 -4.49 -3.75 1.83
CA ASP A 135 -4.61 -2.85 2.98
C ASP A 135 -5.58 -3.42 4.00
N THR A 136 -5.19 -3.39 5.26
CA THR A 136 -5.93 -4.01 6.36
C THR A 136 -7.20 -3.25 6.78
N ALA A 137 -7.37 -2.00 6.35
CA ALA A 137 -8.46 -1.13 6.78
C ALA A 137 -9.33 -0.56 5.65
N ASN A 138 -8.77 -0.33 4.46
CA ASN A 138 -9.42 0.46 3.42
C ASN A 138 -10.75 -0.15 2.91
N SER A 139 -10.90 -1.47 2.92
CA SER A 139 -12.15 -2.14 2.49
C SER A 139 -13.36 -1.86 3.39
N ILE A 140 -13.16 -1.25 4.55
CA ILE A 140 -14.26 -0.71 5.38
C ILE A 140 -15.08 0.30 4.57
N GLY A 141 -14.44 1.09 3.68
CA GLY A 141 -15.11 1.99 2.77
C GLY A 141 -16.04 1.30 1.77
N ALA A 142 -15.73 0.05 1.39
CA ALA A 142 -16.59 -0.81 0.57
C ALA A 142 -17.62 -1.61 1.40
N GLY A 143 -17.66 -1.41 2.72
CA GLY A 143 -18.55 -2.16 3.63
C GLY A 143 -18.08 -3.58 3.94
N GLU A 144 -16.82 -3.91 3.66
CA GLU A 144 -16.26 -5.26 3.87
C GLU A 144 -15.37 -5.33 5.11
N GLY A 145 -15.53 -6.40 5.88
CA GLY A 145 -14.64 -6.72 6.99
C GLY A 145 -13.37 -7.41 6.53
N ILE A 146 -12.26 -7.23 7.28
CA ILE A 146 -10.95 -7.77 6.91
C ILE A 146 -10.93 -9.27 6.69
N ASN A 147 -11.74 -10.04 7.42
CA ASN A 147 -11.80 -11.50 7.25
C ASN A 147 -12.36 -11.91 5.89
N GLU A 148 -13.37 -11.20 5.39
CA GLU A 148 -13.94 -11.41 4.06
C GLU A 148 -12.92 -11.08 2.98
N VAL A 149 -12.28 -9.92 3.09
CA VAL A 149 -11.21 -9.47 2.20
C VAL A 149 -10.08 -10.50 2.13
N LEU A 150 -9.60 -10.98 3.27
CA LEU A 150 -8.56 -12.00 3.35
C LEU A 150 -8.98 -13.33 2.70
N ASN A 151 -10.23 -13.77 2.89
CA ASN A 151 -10.69 -15.01 2.28
C ASN A 151 -10.66 -14.97 0.76
N ILE A 152 -10.89 -13.80 0.17
CA ILE A 152 -10.96 -13.62 -1.28
C ILE A 152 -9.58 -13.26 -1.87
N LEU A 153 -8.84 -12.36 -1.24
CA LEU A 153 -7.66 -11.72 -1.83
C LEU A 153 -6.31 -12.31 -1.41
N THR A 154 -6.25 -13.13 -0.36
CA THR A 154 -4.99 -13.76 0.10
C THR A 154 -4.18 -14.41 -1.03
N PRO A 155 -4.75 -15.20 -1.98
CA PRO A 155 -3.97 -15.85 -3.04
C PRO A 155 -3.31 -14.87 -4.02
N TYR A 156 -3.80 -13.65 -4.08
CA TYR A 156 -3.36 -12.62 -5.03
C TYR A 156 -2.47 -11.54 -4.39
N THR A 157 -2.31 -11.57 -3.06
CA THR A 157 -1.58 -10.54 -2.32
C THR A 157 -0.07 -10.62 -2.55
N VAL A 158 0.53 -9.51 -2.99
CA VAL A 158 1.98 -9.37 -3.24
C VAL A 158 2.68 -8.44 -2.25
N ASN A 159 1.92 -7.51 -1.66
CA ASN A 159 2.37 -6.58 -0.62
C ASN A 159 1.25 -6.41 0.40
N LEU A 160 1.60 -6.19 1.66
CA LEU A 160 0.66 -5.93 2.75
C LEU A 160 0.83 -4.49 3.24
N HIS A 161 -0.23 -3.68 3.20
CA HIS A 161 -0.30 -2.41 3.91
C HIS A 161 -0.91 -2.63 5.29
N ILE A 162 -0.15 -2.32 6.32
CA ILE A 162 -0.57 -2.50 7.71
C ILE A 162 -1.04 -1.17 8.27
N LYS A 163 -2.34 -1.06 8.42
CA LYS A 163 -3.03 -0.08 9.26
C LYS A 163 -3.68 -0.83 10.42
N ASP A 164 -3.73 -0.21 11.60
CA ASP A 164 -4.54 -0.71 12.70
C ASP A 164 -5.49 0.40 13.17
N ILE A 165 -6.66 0.01 13.62
CA ILE A 165 -7.76 0.94 13.82
C ILE A 165 -8.51 0.67 15.11
N HIS A 166 -9.18 1.72 15.59
CA HIS A 166 -10.27 1.63 16.56
C HIS A 166 -11.57 2.10 15.94
N ILE A 167 -12.66 1.40 16.24
CA ILE A 167 -14.03 1.88 15.97
C ILE A 167 -14.58 2.43 17.28
N LYS A 168 -14.86 3.73 17.31
CA LYS A 168 -15.37 4.42 18.49
C LYS A 168 -16.76 4.96 18.27
N ARG A 169 -17.61 4.83 19.28
CA ARG A 169 -18.93 5.46 19.23
C ARG A 169 -18.79 6.98 19.37
N VAL A 170 -19.49 7.72 18.51
CA VAL A 170 -19.54 9.18 18.60
C VAL A 170 -20.28 9.66 19.86
N SER A 171 -20.01 10.90 20.31
CA SER A 171 -20.53 11.44 21.58
C SER A 171 -22.05 11.42 21.69
N HIS A 172 -22.76 11.71 20.59
CA HIS A 172 -24.23 11.67 20.53
C HIS A 172 -24.80 10.24 20.40
N LYS A 173 -23.99 9.21 20.48
CA LYS A 173 -24.33 7.77 20.49
C LYS A 173 -25.02 7.22 19.23
N MET A 174 -25.18 8.03 18.17
CA MET A 174 -25.82 7.62 16.91
C MET A 174 -24.79 7.57 15.78
N GLY A 175 -23.89 6.59 15.82
CA GLY A 175 -22.87 6.39 14.81
C GLY A 175 -21.51 6.01 15.39
N PHE A 176 -20.54 5.81 14.51
CA PHE A 176 -19.18 5.42 14.84
C PHE A 176 -18.18 6.25 14.03
N THR A 177 -17.00 6.44 14.57
CA THR A 177 -15.80 6.88 13.84
C THR A 177 -14.81 5.73 13.77
N VAL A 178 -14.09 5.66 12.66
CA VAL A 178 -12.93 4.78 12.48
C VAL A 178 -11.68 5.65 12.62
N GLU A 179 -10.77 5.29 13.52
CA GLU A 179 -9.56 6.04 13.81
C GLU A 179 -8.35 5.13 13.76
N GLY A 180 -7.29 5.58 13.09
CA GLY A 180 -6.04 4.85 13.04
C GLY A 180 -5.29 4.89 14.38
N THR A 181 -4.54 3.83 14.64
CA THR A 181 -3.70 3.69 15.84
C THR A 181 -2.38 2.98 15.51
N ALA A 182 -1.53 2.76 16.53
CA ALA A 182 -0.33 1.96 16.32
C ALA A 182 -0.69 0.49 16.05
N ALA A 183 0.05 -0.16 15.17
CA ALA A 183 -0.11 -1.59 14.93
C ALA A 183 0.06 -2.39 16.23
N GLY A 184 -0.91 -3.25 16.53
CA GLY A 184 -0.99 -4.02 17.77
C GLY A 184 -1.75 -3.34 18.91
N ASP A 185 -2.17 -2.08 18.76
CA ASP A 185 -3.01 -1.38 19.73
C ASP A 185 -4.47 -1.33 19.33
N GLY A 186 -4.77 -1.62 18.07
CA GLY A 186 -6.11 -1.54 17.52
C GLY A 186 -6.90 -2.84 17.68
N MET A 187 -7.95 -2.93 16.89
CA MET A 187 -8.88 -4.07 16.91
C MET A 187 -8.55 -5.14 15.85
N LEU A 188 -7.61 -4.89 14.96
CA LEU A 188 -7.24 -5.84 13.93
C LEU A 188 -6.20 -6.84 14.46
N ASN A 189 -6.42 -8.12 14.20
CA ASN A 189 -5.43 -9.14 14.56
C ASN A 189 -4.32 -9.18 13.48
N ILE A 190 -3.41 -8.21 13.53
CA ILE A 190 -2.31 -8.06 12.55
C ILE A 190 -1.44 -9.32 12.47
N ALA A 191 -1.16 -9.96 13.60
CA ALA A 191 -0.39 -11.21 13.63
C ALA A 191 -1.09 -12.32 12.82
N ALA A 192 -2.39 -12.51 13.02
CA ALA A 192 -3.16 -13.50 12.27
C ALA A 192 -3.22 -13.18 10.76
N ILE A 193 -3.30 -11.89 10.39
CA ILE A 193 -3.24 -11.46 8.99
C ILE A 193 -1.89 -11.85 8.35
N ILE A 194 -0.79 -11.52 9.02
CA ILE A 194 0.56 -11.88 8.55
C ILE A 194 0.67 -13.40 8.39
N HIS A 195 0.29 -14.17 9.39
CA HIS A 195 0.34 -15.64 9.34
C HIS A 195 -0.52 -16.23 8.21
N LYS A 196 -1.66 -15.63 7.90
CA LYS A 196 -2.53 -16.08 6.80
C LYS A 196 -1.90 -15.84 5.43
N LEU A 197 -1.10 -14.79 5.27
CA LEU A 197 -0.44 -14.44 4.01
C LEU A 197 0.86 -15.21 3.77
N GLN A 198 1.62 -15.52 4.82
CA GLN A 198 2.93 -16.19 4.72
C GLN A 198 2.94 -17.47 3.87
N PRO A 199 1.98 -18.42 4.02
CA PRO A 199 2.02 -19.68 3.27
C PRO A 199 1.89 -19.52 1.76
N THR A 200 1.33 -18.38 1.27
CA THR A 200 1.19 -18.13 -0.17
C THR A 200 2.53 -17.96 -0.86
N GLY A 201 3.56 -17.55 -0.13
CA GLY A 201 4.87 -17.21 -0.65
C GLY A 201 4.88 -16.06 -1.65
N ARG A 202 3.74 -15.42 -1.89
CA ARG A 202 3.56 -14.32 -2.86
C ARG A 202 3.73 -12.95 -2.21
N CYS A 203 3.19 -12.75 -1.00
CA CYS A 203 3.39 -11.54 -0.21
C CYS A 203 4.80 -11.55 0.38
N LYS A 204 5.68 -10.67 -0.13
CA LYS A 204 7.10 -10.64 0.25
C LYS A 204 7.45 -9.52 1.21
N THR A 205 6.64 -8.47 1.24
CA THR A 205 6.91 -7.26 2.02
C THR A 205 5.64 -6.75 2.68
N ALA A 206 5.85 -6.05 3.80
CA ALA A 206 4.79 -5.36 4.51
C ALA A 206 5.20 -3.89 4.73
N THR A 207 4.30 -2.98 4.42
CA THR A 207 4.45 -1.55 4.58
C THR A 207 3.61 -1.08 5.76
N LEU A 208 4.26 -0.48 6.76
CA LEU A 208 3.54 0.19 7.82
C LEU A 208 3.00 1.52 7.31
N GLU A 209 1.71 1.71 7.40
CA GLU A 209 1.03 2.94 7.03
C GLU A 209 0.26 3.47 8.25
N VAL A 210 0.82 4.54 8.87
CA VAL A 210 0.18 5.14 10.05
C VAL A 210 -0.87 6.14 9.60
N TRP A 211 -2.08 5.91 10.04
CA TRP A 211 -3.22 6.79 9.81
C TRP A 211 -3.61 7.42 11.16
N SER A 212 -3.33 8.70 11.33
CA SER A 212 -3.67 9.41 12.56
C SER A 212 -4.43 10.70 12.27
N ASN A 213 -5.39 11.00 13.14
CA ASN A 213 -6.10 12.27 13.06
C ASN A 213 -5.14 13.44 13.32
N PRO A 214 -5.23 14.54 12.57
CA PRO A 214 -4.46 15.74 12.85
C PRO A 214 -4.81 16.28 14.25
N LEU A 215 -3.79 16.69 14.98
CA LEU A 215 -3.94 17.35 16.28
C LEU A 215 -3.90 18.87 16.11
N ASN A 216 -4.04 19.61 17.22
CA ASN A 216 -4.16 21.06 17.23
C ASN A 216 -3.05 21.82 16.48
N THR A 217 -1.85 21.24 16.36
CA THR A 217 -0.75 21.84 15.59
C THR A 217 -0.01 20.77 14.79
N ALA A 218 0.66 21.17 13.70
CA ALA A 218 1.51 20.28 12.93
C ALA A 218 2.62 19.63 13.78
N ALA A 219 3.21 20.38 14.71
CA ALA A 219 4.25 19.88 15.60
C ALA A 219 3.74 18.75 16.51
N THR A 220 2.53 18.90 17.07
CA THR A 220 1.91 17.87 17.91
C THR A 220 1.50 16.66 17.09
N SER A 221 0.98 16.84 15.87
CA SER A 221 0.65 15.74 14.95
C SER A 221 1.89 14.94 14.61
N ILE A 222 2.98 15.59 14.18
CA ILE A 222 4.27 14.92 13.87
C ILE A 222 4.83 14.17 15.08
N LYS A 223 4.74 14.75 16.29
CA LYS A 223 5.18 14.07 17.52
C LYS A 223 4.35 12.82 17.80
N ASN A 224 3.03 12.90 17.60
CA ASN A 224 2.13 11.77 17.76
C ASN A 224 2.42 10.67 16.72
N GLU A 225 2.52 11.00 15.45
CA GLU A 225 2.86 10.05 14.39
C GLU A 225 4.18 9.32 14.66
N LYS A 226 5.23 10.05 15.05
CA LYS A 226 6.51 9.44 15.44
C LYS A 226 6.36 8.44 16.57
N LYS A 227 5.50 8.72 17.56
CA LYS A 227 5.20 7.79 18.67
C LYS A 227 4.50 6.53 18.15
N LEU A 228 3.46 6.70 17.32
CA LEU A 228 2.72 5.58 16.73
C LEU A 228 3.62 4.71 15.85
N VAL A 229 4.42 5.32 14.97
CA VAL A 229 5.38 4.62 14.10
C VAL A 229 6.38 3.81 14.94
N LYS A 230 6.98 4.41 15.98
CA LYS A 230 7.94 3.71 16.83
C LYS A 230 7.32 2.49 17.51
N LYS A 231 6.09 2.63 18.03
CA LYS A 231 5.38 1.54 18.69
C LYS A 231 5.03 0.43 17.71
N SER A 232 4.52 0.80 16.53
CA SER A 232 4.19 -0.14 15.46
C SER A 232 5.41 -0.93 14.99
N ILE A 233 6.55 -0.26 14.76
CA ILE A 233 7.80 -0.93 14.37
C ILE A 233 8.23 -1.94 15.44
N HIS A 234 8.14 -1.58 16.71
CA HIS A 234 8.50 -2.49 17.81
C HIS A 234 7.61 -3.73 17.80
N TYR A 235 6.29 -3.56 17.67
CA TYR A 235 5.35 -4.67 17.58
C TYR A 235 5.59 -5.54 16.34
N LEU A 236 5.72 -4.94 15.15
CA LEU A 236 5.85 -5.67 13.90
C LEU A 236 7.16 -6.47 13.79
N LYS A 237 8.24 -6.03 14.43
CA LYS A 237 9.51 -6.78 14.48
C LYS A 237 9.37 -8.16 15.13
N THR A 238 8.33 -8.41 15.91
CA THR A 238 8.07 -9.73 16.49
C THR A 238 7.51 -10.75 15.50
N TYR A 239 7.01 -10.27 14.32
CA TYR A 239 6.34 -11.09 13.31
C TYR A 239 6.99 -11.01 11.92
N LEU A 240 7.81 -9.99 11.66
CA LEU A 240 8.41 -9.69 10.36
C LEU A 240 9.95 -9.66 10.46
N SER A 241 10.54 -10.61 11.17
CA SER A 241 12.01 -10.81 11.27
C SER A 241 12.55 -11.64 10.09
#